data_1bc8d7be7509ab58a138fbf608393938
#
_entry.id   1bc8d7be7509ab58a138fbf608393938
#
_cell.length_a   1.000
_cell.length_b   1.000
_cell.length_c   1.000
_cell.angle_alpha   90.00
_cell.angle_beta   90.00
_cell.angle_gamma   90.00
#
_symmetry.space_group_name_H-M   'P 1'
#
loop_
_entity.id
_entity.type
_entity.pdbx_description
1 polymer ?
#
loop_
_entity_poly.entity_id
_entity_poly.type
_entity_poly.pdbx_seq_one_letter_code
_entity_poly.pdbx_strand_id
1 'polypeptide(L)'
;DKLRSKTSDHKVALLASFTESRGNMNASFHKDNIRIGYPLASGLDLYKDSGLNIPWLMNPQKDYTPFWIGGKSNDLNSISSIYGCQGFESDFAGLVWGRDFVRRGDRWEVGDSRVITDNIDGLRSATISDPELAFKLLQNRYRIFLTRGMLGTFVFCEDEETREFLRDRMHDLA
;
A
#
# COMPACT_ATOMS: atom_id res chain seq x y z
N ASP A 1 12.40 9.04 4.43
CA ASP A 1 12.90 10.24 5.11
C ASP A 1 11.86 11.36 5.16
N LYS A 2 11.23 11.77 4.03
CA LYS A 2 10.24 12.87 4.01
C LYS A 2 9.03 12.62 4.92
N LEU A 3 8.48 11.39 4.96
CA LEU A 3 7.37 11.06 5.86
C LEU A 3 7.84 11.06 7.33
N ARG A 4 9.02 10.51 7.60
CA ARG A 4 9.59 10.47 8.95
C ARG A 4 9.79 11.86 9.54
N SER A 5 10.14 12.87 8.74
CA SER A 5 10.27 14.25 9.22
C SER A 5 8.95 14.88 9.66
N LYS A 6 7.81 14.25 9.41
CA LYS A 6 6.48 14.73 9.81
C LYS A 6 5.98 14.15 11.13
N THR A 7 6.64 13.09 11.64
CA THR A 7 6.14 12.35 12.83
C THR A 7 6.20 13.16 14.14
N SER A 8 7.01 14.23 14.22
CA SER A 8 7.11 15.07 15.42
C SER A 8 5.85 15.90 15.68
N ASP A 9 5.22 16.40 14.60
CA ASP A 9 4.17 17.43 14.71
C ASP A 9 2.83 16.98 14.09
N HIS A 10 2.83 15.84 13.42
CA HIS A 10 1.69 15.34 12.67
C HIS A 10 1.45 13.85 12.90
N LYS A 11 0.19 13.45 12.77
CA LYS A 11 -0.18 12.05 12.66
C LYS A 11 0.18 11.54 11.28
N VAL A 12 0.98 10.48 11.21
CA VAL A 12 1.39 9.86 9.95
C VAL A 12 1.03 8.38 9.92
N ALA A 13 0.82 7.83 8.72
CA ALA A 13 0.57 6.40 8.55
C ALA A 13 1.20 5.89 7.26
N LEU A 14 1.71 4.65 7.29
CA LEU A 14 2.11 3.92 6.10
C LEU A 14 0.96 3.08 5.58
N LEU A 15 0.74 3.14 4.27
CA LEU A 15 -0.34 2.44 3.57
C LEU A 15 0.22 1.65 2.39
N ALA A 16 -0.35 0.48 2.12
CA ALA A 16 -0.06 -0.26 0.89
C ALA A 16 -1.22 -1.16 0.48
N SER A 17 -1.26 -1.53 -0.80
CA SER A 17 -2.19 -2.54 -1.30
C SER A 17 -1.80 -3.92 -0.78
N PHE A 18 -2.75 -4.64 -0.21
CA PHE A 18 -2.56 -5.99 0.35
C PHE A 18 -2.69 -7.04 -0.74
N THR A 19 -1.79 -7.01 -1.74
CA THR A 19 -1.89 -7.89 -2.90
C THR A 19 -0.78 -8.92 -2.99
N GLU A 20 0.41 -8.62 -2.46
CA GLU A 20 1.60 -9.46 -2.61
C GLU A 20 1.94 -10.30 -1.35
N SER A 21 1.14 -10.19 -0.30
CA SER A 21 1.34 -10.94 0.95
C SER A 21 0.04 -11.59 1.40
N ARG A 22 0.10 -12.84 1.79
CA ARG A 22 -1.06 -13.55 2.34
C ARG A 22 -1.45 -13.10 3.73
N GLY A 23 -0.49 -12.56 4.48
CA GLY A 23 -0.68 -12.18 5.86
C GLY A 23 -1.00 -13.33 6.81
N ASN A 24 -0.95 -13.05 8.11
CA ASN A 24 -1.39 -13.94 9.17
C ASN A 24 -1.97 -13.12 10.32
N MET A 25 -3.30 -13.15 10.47
CA MET A 25 -4.01 -12.35 11.48
C MET A 25 -3.64 -12.71 12.94
N ASN A 26 -3.14 -13.93 13.17
CA ASN A 26 -2.81 -14.40 14.51
C ASN A 26 -1.38 -14.00 14.95
N ALA A 27 -0.56 -13.50 14.03
CA ALA A 27 0.83 -13.15 14.30
C ALA A 27 1.27 -11.96 13.46
N SER A 28 1.11 -10.76 13.99
CA SER A 28 1.44 -9.50 13.29
C SER A 28 2.88 -9.46 12.76
N PHE A 29 3.81 -10.15 13.43
CA PHE A 29 5.21 -10.23 13.03
C PHE A 29 5.59 -11.50 12.26
N HIS A 30 4.60 -12.23 11.76
CA HIS A 30 4.88 -13.40 10.92
C HIS A 30 5.55 -12.97 9.61
N LYS A 31 6.49 -13.78 9.12
CA LYS A 31 7.25 -13.50 7.87
C LYS A 31 6.36 -13.18 6.67
N ASP A 32 5.18 -13.79 6.60
CA ASP A 32 4.21 -13.58 5.51
C ASP A 32 3.45 -12.25 5.63
N ASN A 33 3.63 -11.52 6.74
CA ASN A 33 3.03 -10.21 6.97
C ASN A 33 3.98 -9.05 6.59
N ILE A 34 5.09 -9.34 5.94
CA ILE A 34 6.04 -8.34 5.50
C ILE A 34 5.64 -7.86 4.11
N ARG A 35 5.54 -6.55 3.95
CA ARG A 35 5.17 -5.93 2.67
C ARG A 35 6.39 -5.37 1.93
N ILE A 36 7.13 -4.48 2.56
CA ILE A 36 8.33 -3.88 1.96
C ILE A 36 9.53 -4.78 2.26
N GLY A 37 10.30 -5.10 1.22
CA GLY A 37 11.46 -6.00 1.33
C GLY A 37 11.10 -7.47 1.19
N TYR A 38 9.83 -7.81 1.01
CA TYR A 38 9.42 -9.18 0.68
C TYR A 38 9.83 -9.51 -0.77
N PRO A 39 10.44 -10.67 -1.04
CA PRO A 39 10.82 -11.04 -2.41
C PRO A 39 9.57 -11.09 -3.29
N LEU A 40 9.59 -10.35 -4.36
CA LEU A 40 8.50 -10.31 -5.31
C LEU A 40 8.60 -11.50 -6.25
N ALA A 41 7.47 -12.13 -6.56
CA ALA A 41 7.40 -13.30 -7.44
C ALA A 41 8.01 -13.06 -8.83
N SER A 42 8.16 -11.81 -9.24
CA SER A 42 8.76 -11.40 -10.52
C SER A 42 10.29 -11.23 -10.49
N GLY A 43 10.94 -11.45 -9.37
CA GLY A 43 12.40 -11.28 -9.24
C GLY A 43 12.88 -9.82 -9.28
N LEU A 44 11.99 -8.84 -9.38
CA LEU A 44 12.31 -7.42 -9.26
C LEU A 44 12.33 -7.05 -7.78
N ASP A 45 13.42 -7.38 -7.15
CA ASP A 45 13.62 -7.13 -5.72
C ASP A 45 14.21 -5.72 -5.53
N LEU A 46 13.38 -4.70 -5.73
CA LEU A 46 13.78 -3.29 -5.57
C LEU A 46 14.20 -2.95 -4.13
N TYR A 47 13.96 -3.85 -3.17
CA TYR A 47 14.16 -3.59 -1.74
C TYR A 47 14.98 -4.64 -1.01
N LYS A 48 15.51 -5.62 -1.71
CA LYS A 48 16.31 -6.70 -1.11
C LYS A 48 17.43 -6.17 -0.22
N ASP A 49 18.02 -5.05 -0.64
CA ASP A 49 19.12 -4.41 0.06
C ASP A 49 18.72 -3.21 0.93
N SER A 50 17.44 -2.82 0.94
CA SER A 50 16.98 -1.65 1.71
C SER A 50 16.86 -1.92 3.21
N GLY A 51 16.84 -3.17 3.64
CA GLY A 51 16.61 -3.57 5.03
C GLY A 51 15.22 -3.21 5.59
N LEU A 52 14.32 -2.73 4.75
CA LEU A 52 12.98 -2.28 5.14
C LEU A 52 12.00 -3.45 5.13
N ASN A 53 11.95 -4.18 6.21
CA ASN A 53 10.94 -5.22 6.47
C ASN A 53 9.87 -4.64 7.38
N ILE A 54 8.75 -4.24 6.82
CA ILE A 54 7.65 -3.62 7.58
C ILE A 54 6.46 -4.59 7.59
N PRO A 55 6.05 -5.10 8.76
CA PRO A 55 4.93 -6.01 8.89
C PRO A 55 3.59 -5.31 8.64
N TRP A 56 2.62 -6.09 8.18
CA TRP A 56 1.25 -5.67 8.07
C TRP A 56 0.59 -5.43 9.43
N LEU A 57 -0.26 -4.42 9.48
CA LEU A 57 -1.24 -4.24 10.53
C LEU A 57 -2.39 -5.24 10.29
N MET A 58 -2.41 -6.36 11.03
CA MET A 58 -3.24 -7.52 10.68
C MET A 58 -4.46 -7.72 11.55
N ASN A 59 -4.36 -7.47 12.86
CA ASN A 59 -5.43 -7.80 13.80
C ASN A 59 -6.27 -6.55 14.13
N PRO A 60 -7.52 -6.44 13.62
CA PRO A 60 -8.36 -5.28 13.88
C PRO A 60 -8.62 -5.02 15.37
N GLN A 61 -8.79 -6.08 16.16
CA GLN A 61 -9.13 -5.96 17.57
C GLN A 61 -7.96 -5.50 18.43
N LYS A 62 -6.73 -5.89 18.06
CA LYS A 62 -5.53 -5.63 18.86
C LYS A 62 -4.72 -4.45 18.32
N ASP A 63 -4.63 -4.32 16.99
CA ASP A 63 -3.65 -3.45 16.35
C ASP A 63 -4.24 -2.10 15.92
N TYR A 64 -5.52 -2.05 15.51
CA TYR A 64 -6.07 -0.85 14.87
C TYR A 64 -6.23 0.32 15.84
N THR A 65 -6.75 0.08 17.04
CA THR A 65 -6.90 1.16 18.03
C THR A 65 -5.55 1.75 18.46
N PRO A 66 -4.55 0.96 18.86
CA PRO A 66 -3.22 1.50 19.15
C PRO A 66 -2.58 2.22 17.96
N PHE A 67 -2.75 1.69 16.75
CA PHE A 67 -2.18 2.28 15.53
C PHE A 67 -2.82 3.63 15.22
N TRP A 68 -4.14 3.66 15.05
CA TRP A 68 -4.84 4.85 14.56
C TRP A 68 -5.13 5.88 15.65
N ILE A 69 -5.43 5.44 16.87
CA ILE A 69 -5.85 6.32 17.99
C ILE A 69 -4.72 6.51 18.98
N GLY A 70 -3.95 5.46 19.27
CA GLY A 70 -2.85 5.47 20.23
C GLY A 70 -1.53 6.04 19.71
N GLY A 71 -1.49 6.55 18.46
CA GLY A 71 -0.32 7.22 17.89
C GLY A 71 0.79 6.29 17.38
N LYS A 72 0.63 4.96 17.48
CA LYS A 72 1.65 4.00 16.98
C LYS A 72 1.88 4.04 15.49
N SER A 73 0.98 4.66 14.69
CA SER A 73 1.22 4.91 13.28
C SER A 73 2.47 5.75 13.03
N ASN A 74 2.80 6.67 13.96
CA ASN A 74 3.96 7.54 13.88
C ASN A 74 5.31 6.79 14.02
N ASP A 75 5.31 5.59 14.57
CA ASP A 75 6.52 4.77 14.67
C ASP A 75 7.00 4.29 13.29
N LEU A 76 6.11 4.28 12.28
CA LEU A 76 6.36 3.76 10.93
C LEU A 76 6.86 2.31 10.92
N ASN A 77 6.48 1.53 11.94
CA ASN A 77 6.89 0.14 12.14
C ASN A 77 5.85 -0.87 11.64
N SER A 78 4.73 -0.39 11.14
CA SER A 78 3.67 -1.21 10.57
C SER A 78 3.03 -0.49 9.39
N ILE A 79 2.51 -1.26 8.45
CA ILE A 79 1.85 -0.75 7.25
C ILE A 79 0.39 -1.19 7.25
N SER A 80 -0.51 -0.24 7.02
CA SER A 80 -1.94 -0.53 6.95
C SER A 80 -2.36 -0.89 5.52
N SER A 81 -3.14 -1.95 5.40
CA SER A 81 -3.78 -2.33 4.14
C SER A 81 -5.06 -1.55 3.89
N ILE A 82 -5.70 -1.80 2.75
CA ILE A 82 -7.02 -1.24 2.43
C ILE A 82 -8.05 -1.58 3.51
N TYR A 83 -7.96 -2.77 4.10
CA TYR A 83 -8.90 -3.19 5.16
C TYR A 83 -8.68 -2.45 6.47
N GLY A 84 -7.44 -2.03 6.74
CA GLY A 84 -7.06 -1.35 7.97
C GLY A 84 -7.16 0.17 7.94
N CYS A 85 -7.33 0.78 6.77
CA CYS A 85 -7.39 2.24 6.64
C CYS A 85 -8.79 2.80 6.34
N GLN A 86 -9.79 1.95 6.13
CA GLN A 86 -11.16 2.41 5.90
C GLN A 86 -11.74 3.04 7.17
N GLY A 87 -12.22 4.27 7.04
CA GLY A 87 -12.76 5.03 8.17
C GLY A 87 -11.70 5.74 9.05
N PHE A 88 -10.42 5.65 8.69
CA PHE A 88 -9.34 6.33 9.40
C PHE A 88 -8.57 7.28 8.48
N GLU A 89 -8.02 8.34 9.09
CA GLU A 89 -7.25 9.37 8.41
C GLU A 89 -6.01 9.73 9.23
N SER A 90 -5.02 10.28 8.55
CA SER A 90 -3.81 10.85 9.13
C SER A 90 -3.54 12.22 8.52
N ASP A 91 -2.70 13.04 9.15
CA ASP A 91 -2.31 14.32 8.55
C ASP A 91 -1.50 14.07 7.28
N PHE A 92 -0.54 13.15 7.35
CA PHE A 92 0.21 12.71 6.17
C PHE A 92 0.17 11.19 6.03
N ALA A 93 0.01 10.72 4.80
CA ALA A 93 0.11 9.31 4.46
C ALA A 93 1.39 9.03 3.64
N GLY A 94 2.00 7.88 3.86
CA GLY A 94 3.00 7.30 2.99
C GLY A 94 2.40 6.10 2.26
N LEU A 95 2.16 6.24 0.98
CA LEU A 95 1.59 5.17 0.16
C LEU A 95 2.68 4.41 -0.59
N VAL A 96 2.77 3.12 -0.34
CA VAL A 96 3.50 2.20 -1.20
C VAL A 96 2.55 1.71 -2.29
N TRP A 97 2.72 2.28 -3.48
CA TRP A 97 1.97 1.87 -4.66
C TRP A 97 2.56 0.58 -5.21
N GLY A 98 1.81 -0.50 -5.18
CA GLY A 98 2.24 -1.81 -5.63
C GLY A 98 2.21 -1.97 -7.15
N ARG A 99 2.52 -3.18 -7.59
CA ARG A 99 2.49 -3.56 -9.02
C ARG A 99 1.18 -4.20 -9.45
N ASP A 100 0.18 -4.16 -8.61
CA ASP A 100 -1.17 -4.66 -8.85
C ASP A 100 -2.02 -3.71 -9.71
N PHE A 101 -1.68 -2.43 -9.73
CA PHE A 101 -2.35 -1.42 -10.54
C PHE A 101 -1.30 -0.49 -11.16
N VAL A 102 -1.09 -0.62 -12.46
CA VAL A 102 0.05 -0.02 -13.15
C VAL A 102 -0.36 0.82 -14.35
N ARG A 103 0.50 1.76 -14.71
CA ARG A 103 0.39 2.55 -15.94
C ARG A 103 1.16 1.87 -17.05
N ARG A 104 0.54 1.78 -18.24
CA ARG A 104 1.19 1.31 -19.47
C ARG A 104 0.80 2.23 -20.61
N GLY A 105 1.76 2.94 -21.14
CA GLY A 105 1.50 3.96 -22.14
C GLY A 105 0.49 5.00 -21.65
N ASP A 106 -0.66 5.07 -22.29
CA ASP A 106 -1.70 6.06 -22.02
C ASP A 106 -2.85 5.57 -21.12
N ARG A 107 -2.80 4.34 -20.62
CA ARG A 107 -3.89 3.72 -19.84
C ARG A 107 -3.42 3.08 -18.54
N TRP A 108 -4.34 2.96 -17.58
CA TRP A 108 -4.17 2.17 -16.38
C TRP A 108 -4.56 0.72 -16.67
N GLU A 109 -3.85 -0.21 -16.04
CA GLU A 109 -4.08 -1.64 -16.20
C GLU A 109 -4.02 -2.35 -14.84
N VAL A 110 -4.74 -3.46 -14.76
CA VAL A 110 -4.54 -4.44 -13.69
C VAL A 110 -3.17 -5.06 -13.91
N GLY A 111 -2.36 -5.05 -12.88
CA GLY A 111 -1.02 -5.61 -12.93
C GLY A 111 -0.99 -7.13 -13.06
N ASP A 112 0.21 -7.69 -13.06
CA ASP A 112 0.41 -9.13 -13.21
C ASP A 112 -0.38 -9.92 -12.15
N SER A 113 -1.22 -10.85 -12.60
CA SER A 113 -2.03 -11.71 -11.72
C SER A 113 -1.19 -12.53 -10.73
N ARG A 114 0.10 -12.73 -11.01
CA ARG A 114 1.03 -13.43 -10.10
C ARG A 114 1.32 -12.64 -8.82
N VAL A 115 1.21 -11.30 -8.87
CA VAL A 115 1.40 -10.46 -7.70
C VAL A 115 0.11 -10.23 -6.92
N ILE A 116 -1.04 -10.57 -7.50
CA ILE A 116 -2.34 -10.44 -6.84
C ILE A 116 -2.68 -11.75 -6.15
N THR A 117 -2.25 -11.90 -4.91
CA THR A 117 -2.47 -13.14 -4.12
C THR A 117 -3.65 -13.04 -3.17
N ASP A 118 -4.06 -11.82 -2.81
CA ASP A 118 -5.19 -11.56 -1.94
C ASP A 118 -6.53 -11.75 -2.66
N ASN A 119 -7.42 -12.49 -2.06
CA ASN A 119 -8.77 -12.76 -2.59
C ASN A 119 -9.89 -12.48 -1.57
N ILE A 120 -9.61 -11.71 -0.52
CA ILE A 120 -10.62 -11.44 0.53
C ILE A 120 -11.83 -10.70 -0.06
N ASP A 121 -11.61 -9.76 -0.96
CA ASP A 121 -12.65 -9.01 -1.67
C ASP A 121 -12.99 -9.61 -3.06
N GLY A 122 -12.48 -10.81 -3.35
CA GLY A 122 -12.65 -11.44 -4.66
C GLY A 122 -11.76 -10.89 -5.76
N LEU A 123 -10.80 -10.00 -5.46
CA LEU A 123 -9.95 -9.34 -6.46
C LEU A 123 -9.21 -10.36 -7.33
N ARG A 124 -8.55 -11.35 -6.72
CA ARG A 124 -7.82 -12.37 -7.48
C ARG A 124 -8.74 -13.17 -8.41
N SER A 125 -9.93 -13.53 -7.94
CA SER A 125 -10.91 -14.21 -8.79
C SER A 125 -11.36 -13.31 -9.94
N ALA A 126 -11.61 -12.04 -9.66
CA ALA A 126 -12.02 -11.05 -10.65
C ALA A 126 -10.95 -10.84 -11.74
N THR A 127 -9.65 -10.92 -11.44
CA THR A 127 -8.61 -10.79 -12.47
C THR A 127 -8.73 -11.83 -13.60
N ILE A 128 -9.38 -12.94 -13.32
CA ILE A 128 -9.58 -14.04 -14.27
C ILE A 128 -10.99 -13.99 -14.89
N SER A 129 -12.01 -13.81 -14.05
CA SER A 129 -13.42 -13.99 -14.47
C SER A 129 -14.10 -12.69 -14.90
N ASP A 130 -13.63 -11.53 -14.39
CA ASP A 130 -14.21 -10.22 -14.65
C ASP A 130 -13.14 -9.13 -14.54
N PRO A 131 -12.32 -8.94 -15.59
CA PRO A 131 -11.23 -7.96 -15.58
C PRO A 131 -11.71 -6.50 -15.37
N GLU A 132 -12.93 -6.17 -15.76
CA GLU A 132 -13.50 -4.83 -15.55
C GLU A 132 -13.78 -4.59 -14.05
N LEU A 133 -14.31 -5.59 -13.37
CA LEU A 133 -14.50 -5.54 -11.91
C LEU A 133 -13.15 -5.42 -11.20
N ALA A 134 -12.15 -6.23 -11.59
CA ALA A 134 -10.80 -6.15 -11.01
C ALA A 134 -10.21 -4.75 -11.17
N PHE A 135 -10.34 -4.15 -12.35
CA PHE A 135 -9.90 -2.79 -12.60
C PHE A 135 -10.59 -1.78 -11.67
N LYS A 136 -11.92 -1.83 -11.55
CA LYS A 136 -12.69 -0.95 -10.68
C LYS A 136 -12.33 -1.11 -9.20
N LEU A 137 -12.13 -2.33 -8.74
CA LEU A 137 -11.69 -2.62 -7.36
C LEU A 137 -10.34 -1.98 -7.06
N LEU A 138 -9.36 -2.14 -7.94
CA LEU A 138 -8.03 -1.56 -7.77
C LEU A 138 -8.06 -0.03 -7.87
N GLN A 139 -8.77 0.52 -8.85
CA GLN A 139 -8.95 1.97 -8.98
C GLN A 139 -9.53 2.58 -7.70
N ASN A 140 -10.59 1.98 -7.14
CA ASN A 140 -11.20 2.46 -5.90
C ASN A 140 -10.26 2.30 -4.70
N ARG A 141 -9.51 1.21 -4.62
CA ARG A 141 -8.51 0.97 -3.58
C ARG A 141 -7.47 2.09 -3.54
N TYR A 142 -6.89 2.44 -4.68
CA TYR A 142 -5.90 3.52 -4.74
C TYR A 142 -6.50 4.90 -4.53
N ARG A 143 -7.74 5.14 -4.95
CA ARG A 143 -8.47 6.38 -4.59
C ARG A 143 -8.61 6.53 -3.08
N ILE A 144 -8.97 5.45 -2.38
CA ILE A 144 -9.05 5.48 -0.91
C ILE A 144 -7.68 5.80 -0.31
N PHE A 145 -6.62 5.14 -0.72
CA PHE A 145 -5.27 5.40 -0.20
C PHE A 145 -4.83 6.85 -0.38
N LEU A 146 -5.05 7.39 -1.57
CA LEU A 146 -4.65 8.77 -1.89
C LEU A 146 -5.37 9.82 -1.05
N THR A 147 -6.53 9.48 -0.50
CA THR A 147 -7.35 10.39 0.32
C THR A 147 -7.16 10.20 1.83
N ARG A 148 -6.25 9.35 2.27
CA ARG A 148 -6.02 9.10 3.71
C ARG A 148 -5.12 10.13 4.38
N GLY A 149 -4.27 10.82 3.63
CA GLY A 149 -3.48 11.95 4.14
C GLY A 149 -4.23 13.27 3.94
N MET A 150 -4.73 13.87 5.03
CA MET A 150 -5.52 15.10 4.99
C MET A 150 -4.72 16.31 4.49
N LEU A 151 -3.44 16.39 4.86
CA LEU A 151 -2.52 17.44 4.43
C LEU A 151 -1.65 17.03 3.24
N GLY A 152 -1.50 15.72 3.00
CA GLY A 152 -0.75 15.22 1.87
C GLY A 152 -0.42 13.73 1.91
N THR A 153 -0.15 13.20 0.72
CA THR A 153 0.25 11.79 0.56
C THR A 153 1.58 11.72 -0.19
N PHE A 154 2.58 11.14 0.45
CA PHE A 154 3.86 10.79 -0.17
C PHE A 154 3.73 9.44 -0.86
N VAL A 155 3.90 9.40 -2.17
CA VAL A 155 3.77 8.18 -2.95
C VAL A 155 5.16 7.61 -3.25
N PHE A 156 5.35 6.36 -2.93
CA PHE A 156 6.44 5.54 -3.40
C PHE A 156 5.86 4.45 -4.31
N CYS A 157 6.28 4.38 -5.55
CA CYS A 157 5.76 3.43 -6.53
C CYS A 157 6.80 2.36 -6.87
N GLU A 158 6.40 1.10 -6.81
CA GLU A 158 7.26 -0.05 -7.11
C GLU A 158 7.47 -0.26 -8.62
N ASP A 159 6.47 0.07 -9.42
CA ASP A 159 6.53 -0.01 -10.89
C ASP A 159 7.17 1.25 -11.46
N GLU A 160 8.16 1.09 -12.33
CA GLU A 160 8.96 2.20 -12.84
C GLU A 160 8.16 3.14 -13.76
N GLU A 161 7.45 2.60 -14.73
CA GLU A 161 6.65 3.41 -15.67
C GLU A 161 5.54 4.17 -14.94
N THR A 162 4.88 3.51 -13.99
CA THR A 162 3.88 4.16 -13.13
C THR A 162 4.50 5.26 -12.27
N ARG A 163 5.68 5.02 -11.72
CA ARG A 163 6.42 6.00 -10.91
C ARG A 163 6.78 7.25 -11.71
N GLU A 164 7.27 7.08 -12.92
CA GLU A 164 7.61 8.20 -13.81
C GLU A 164 6.36 9.00 -14.18
N PHE A 165 5.29 8.32 -14.59
CA PHE A 165 4.01 8.98 -14.86
C PHE A 165 3.49 9.79 -13.67
N LEU A 166 3.48 9.22 -12.47
CA LEU A 166 3.02 9.92 -11.26
C LEU A 166 3.92 11.11 -10.93
N ARG A 167 5.23 10.97 -11.06
CA ARG A 167 6.19 12.06 -10.81
C ARG A 167 5.94 13.23 -11.76
N ASP A 168 5.79 12.97 -13.04
CA ASP A 168 5.60 14.01 -14.06
C ASP A 168 4.27 14.76 -13.81
N ARG A 169 3.19 14.03 -13.49
CA ARG A 169 1.91 14.66 -13.14
C ARG A 169 1.94 15.51 -11.87
N MET A 170 2.73 15.11 -10.87
CA MET A 170 2.88 15.92 -9.66
C MET A 170 3.70 17.20 -9.92
N HIS A 171 4.65 17.17 -10.85
CA HIS A 171 5.38 18.37 -11.25
C HIS A 171 4.52 19.36 -12.03
N ASP A 172 3.58 18.87 -12.83
CA ASP A 172 2.64 19.72 -13.59
C ASP A 172 1.63 20.46 -12.69
N LEU A 173 1.48 20.05 -11.43
CA LEU A 173 0.52 20.62 -10.47
C LEU A 173 1.19 21.51 -9.40
N ALA A 174 2.49 21.59 -9.36
CA ALA A 174 3.28 22.37 -8.39
C ALA A 174 3.70 23.72 -8.94
#